data_87a71bdb5d64dfab28c5ce4f670d44e7
#
_entry.id   87a71bdb5d64dfab28c5ce4f670d44e7
#
_cell.length_a   1.000
_cell.length_b   1.000
_cell.length_c   1.000
_cell.angle_alpha   90.00
_cell.angle_beta   90.00
_cell.angle_gamma   90.00
#
_symmetry.space_group_name_H-M   'P 1'
#
loop_
_entity.id
_entity.type
_entity.pdbx_description
1 polymer ?
#
loop_
_entity_poly.entity_id
_entity_poly.type
_entity_poly.pdbx_seq_one_letter_code
_entity_poly.pdbx_strand_id
1 'polypeptide(L)'
;MTNWVICSGTGYFFIDMQKEKFKTNFARDAVGLIKEKYDDAHTVIWLIGTNTTWVIENNEFYEVDVLATGDKFAYKICNVCHCLKPVEQFALNQNNKHGQVRRPSCKKCRTDIDKRAPKTKQAKEMDKQKPQKGTPFTCPICRKRSIVGVTAKIVADHDHHTGNIRDFICDSCNTGLGRFKNGEDYLMNAVNYIKERDTLAH
;
A
#
# COMPACT_ATOMS: atom_id res chain seq x y z
N MET A 1 -18.40 -5.56 -19.01
CA MET A 1 -16.92 -5.32 -19.04
C MET A 1 -16.65 -4.13 -18.13
N THR A 2 -15.65 -4.19 -17.28
CA THR A 2 -15.27 -3.07 -16.40
C THR A 2 -14.45 -2.08 -17.21
N ASN A 3 -14.92 -0.85 -17.35
CA ASN A 3 -14.28 0.20 -18.17
C ASN A 3 -13.15 0.87 -17.36
N TRP A 4 -12.03 0.17 -17.22
CA TRP A 4 -10.82 0.72 -16.62
C TRP A 4 -10.11 1.67 -17.59
N VAL A 5 -9.61 2.76 -17.06
CA VAL A 5 -8.92 3.80 -17.83
C VAL A 5 -7.64 4.26 -17.12
N ILE A 6 -6.72 4.82 -17.91
CA ILE A 6 -5.54 5.53 -17.45
C ILE A 6 -5.71 7.01 -17.75
N CYS A 7 -5.57 7.85 -16.74
CA CYS A 7 -5.81 9.29 -16.83
C CYS A 7 -4.49 10.08 -16.93
N SER A 8 -4.47 11.13 -17.73
CA SER A 8 -3.29 11.97 -18.01
C SER A 8 -2.80 12.80 -16.83
N GLY A 9 -3.67 13.05 -15.84
CA GLY A 9 -3.33 13.75 -14.60
C GLY A 9 -4.01 15.10 -14.43
N THR A 10 -4.98 15.44 -15.27
CA THR A 10 -5.79 16.67 -15.17
C THR A 10 -7.28 16.35 -15.12
N GLY A 11 -8.06 17.15 -14.44
CA GLY A 11 -9.50 16.99 -14.35
C GLY A 11 -10.16 18.06 -13.47
N TYR A 12 -11.48 17.96 -13.36
CA TYR A 12 -12.27 18.85 -12.52
C TYR A 12 -12.71 18.09 -11.27
N PHE A 13 -12.41 18.66 -10.11
CA PHE A 13 -12.87 18.17 -8.82
C PHE A 13 -14.05 19.02 -8.35
N PHE A 14 -15.10 18.38 -7.87
CA PHE A 14 -16.25 19.08 -7.28
C PHE A 14 -16.08 19.13 -5.78
N ILE A 15 -15.98 20.36 -5.24
CA ILE A 15 -16.10 20.59 -3.80
C ILE A 15 -17.55 20.92 -3.57
N ASP A 16 -18.26 19.99 -2.91
CA ASP A 16 -19.66 20.07 -2.53
C ASP A 16 -20.66 20.16 -3.72
N MET A 17 -21.93 19.81 -3.49
CA MET A 17 -22.99 19.80 -4.51
C MET A 17 -23.33 21.18 -5.11
N GLN A 18 -22.61 22.25 -4.77
CA GLN A 18 -22.78 23.61 -5.23
C GLN A 18 -21.82 23.99 -6.36
N LYS A 19 -21.77 23.19 -7.45
CA LYS A 19 -21.36 23.60 -8.80
C LYS A 19 -20.04 24.37 -9.02
N GLU A 20 -19.14 24.55 -8.08
CA GLU A 20 -17.84 25.14 -8.35
C GLU A 20 -16.86 24.07 -8.84
N LYS A 21 -16.46 24.18 -10.10
CA LYS A 21 -15.50 23.29 -10.76
C LYS A 21 -14.11 23.90 -10.63
N PHE A 22 -13.19 23.22 -9.97
CA PHE A 22 -11.79 23.60 -9.97
C PHE A 22 -10.99 22.65 -10.87
N LYS A 23 -10.36 23.19 -11.92
CA LYS A 23 -9.38 22.41 -12.69
C LYS A 23 -8.14 22.25 -11.84
N THR A 24 -7.78 21.03 -11.54
CA THR A 24 -6.61 20.70 -10.72
C THR A 24 -5.93 19.43 -11.24
N ASN A 25 -4.76 19.14 -10.70
CA ASN A 25 -3.94 18.01 -11.11
C ASN A 25 -4.01 16.89 -10.09
N PHE A 26 -3.98 15.67 -10.58
CA PHE A 26 -3.78 14.46 -9.79
C PHE A 26 -2.56 13.67 -10.33
N ALA A 27 -2.29 12.49 -9.79
CA ALA A 27 -1.15 11.70 -10.22
C ALA A 27 -1.28 11.28 -11.69
N ARG A 28 -0.29 11.60 -12.51
CA ARG A 28 -0.22 11.17 -13.92
C ARG A 28 -0.21 9.64 -14.00
N ASP A 29 -0.88 9.09 -15.01
CA ASP A 29 -1.08 7.66 -15.26
C ASP A 29 -1.90 6.98 -14.15
N ALA A 30 -2.74 7.74 -13.43
CA ALA A 30 -3.65 7.21 -12.43
C ALA A 30 -4.68 6.28 -13.05
N VAL A 31 -4.90 5.14 -12.38
CA VAL A 31 -5.91 4.17 -12.78
C VAL A 31 -7.28 4.61 -12.26
N GLY A 32 -8.24 4.68 -13.15
CA GLY A 32 -9.62 5.03 -12.84
C GLY A 32 -10.64 4.05 -13.41
N LEU A 33 -11.87 4.16 -12.93
CA LEU A 33 -13.02 3.42 -13.43
C LEU A 33 -14.07 4.42 -13.92
N ILE A 34 -14.49 4.28 -15.17
CA ILE A 34 -15.62 5.06 -15.72
C ILE A 34 -16.86 4.76 -14.91
N LYS A 35 -17.51 5.79 -14.39
CA LYS A 35 -18.78 5.71 -13.68
C LYS A 35 -19.96 6.02 -14.60
N GLU A 36 -19.91 7.16 -15.25
CA GLU A 36 -20.95 7.64 -16.14
C GLU A 36 -20.42 8.72 -17.08
N LYS A 37 -21.18 9.02 -18.13
CA LYS A 37 -20.95 10.16 -19.00
C LYS A 37 -21.45 11.41 -18.28
N TYR A 38 -20.63 12.49 -18.23
CA TYR A 38 -21.04 13.77 -17.65
C TYR A 38 -21.72 14.64 -18.70
N ASP A 39 -21.06 14.84 -19.86
CA ASP A 39 -21.57 15.50 -21.05
C ASP A 39 -20.86 14.94 -22.31
N ASP A 40 -21.01 15.58 -23.46
CA ASP A 40 -20.40 15.09 -24.70
C ASP A 40 -18.87 15.15 -24.72
N ALA A 41 -18.26 16.03 -23.92
CA ALA A 41 -16.82 16.25 -23.85
C ALA A 41 -16.16 15.62 -22.59
N HIS A 42 -16.94 15.25 -21.58
CA HIS A 42 -16.44 14.84 -20.27
C HIS A 42 -17.07 13.56 -19.76
N THR A 43 -16.30 12.84 -18.98
CA THR A 43 -16.68 11.56 -18.32
C THR A 43 -16.38 11.63 -16.83
N VAL A 44 -17.28 11.07 -16.02
CA VAL A 44 -17.09 10.89 -14.57
C VAL A 44 -16.24 9.66 -14.32
N ILE A 45 -15.07 9.83 -13.71
CA ILE A 45 -14.11 8.76 -13.44
C ILE A 45 -13.79 8.73 -11.95
N TRP A 46 -13.90 7.57 -11.35
CA TRP A 46 -13.44 7.31 -9.98
C TRP A 46 -11.99 6.84 -10.01
N LEU A 47 -11.09 7.58 -9.34
CA LEU A 47 -9.67 7.24 -9.21
C LEU A 47 -9.45 6.34 -7.99
N ILE A 48 -8.99 5.13 -8.22
CA ILE A 48 -8.80 4.14 -7.16
C ILE A 48 -7.72 4.56 -6.14
N GLY A 49 -6.68 5.29 -6.57
CA GLY A 49 -5.55 5.66 -5.72
C GLY A 49 -5.91 6.67 -4.63
N THR A 50 -6.77 7.62 -4.95
CA THR A 50 -7.23 8.68 -4.04
C THR A 50 -8.61 8.42 -3.46
N ASN A 51 -9.32 7.43 -4.00
CA ASN A 51 -10.73 7.16 -3.70
C ASN A 51 -11.63 8.39 -3.95
N THR A 52 -11.33 9.14 -4.99
CA THR A 52 -12.04 10.38 -5.35
C THR A 52 -12.63 10.27 -6.76
N THR A 53 -13.73 10.99 -7.00
CA THR A 53 -14.39 11.04 -8.30
C THR A 53 -14.10 12.37 -8.96
N TRP A 54 -13.79 12.31 -10.25
CA TRP A 54 -13.37 13.44 -11.07
C TRP A 54 -14.17 13.49 -12.35
N VAL A 55 -14.38 14.69 -12.90
CA VAL A 55 -14.87 14.91 -14.27
C VAL A 55 -13.66 15.19 -15.14
N ILE A 56 -13.41 14.32 -16.11
CA ILE A 56 -12.21 14.32 -16.95
C ILE A 56 -12.61 14.45 -18.41
N GLU A 57 -11.90 15.28 -19.17
CA GLU A 57 -12.10 15.44 -20.61
C GLU A 57 -11.85 14.11 -21.34
N ASN A 58 -12.67 13.78 -22.33
CA ASN A 58 -12.60 12.47 -23.01
C ASN A 58 -11.27 12.19 -23.72
N ASN A 59 -10.48 13.22 -24.04
CA ASN A 59 -9.14 13.12 -24.61
C ASN A 59 -8.02 12.98 -23.55
N GLU A 60 -8.35 13.08 -22.25
CA GLU A 60 -7.41 13.04 -21.13
C GLU A 60 -7.36 11.68 -20.44
N PHE A 61 -7.96 10.66 -21.03
CA PHE A 61 -7.85 9.28 -20.59
C PHE A 61 -7.94 8.32 -21.78
N TYR A 62 -7.50 7.08 -21.56
CA TYR A 62 -7.66 5.97 -22.52
C TYR A 62 -8.00 4.67 -21.78
N GLU A 63 -8.73 3.78 -22.44
CA GLU A 63 -9.09 2.47 -21.89
C GLU A 63 -7.87 1.56 -21.72
N VAL A 64 -7.90 0.74 -20.70
CA VAL A 64 -6.84 -0.22 -20.39
C VAL A 64 -7.42 -1.56 -19.95
N ASP A 65 -6.85 -2.64 -20.45
CA ASP A 65 -7.07 -3.95 -19.86
C ASP A 65 -6.15 -4.14 -18.64
N VAL A 66 -6.70 -4.00 -17.46
CA VAL A 66 -5.94 -4.17 -16.20
C VAL A 66 -5.42 -5.59 -16.01
N LEU A 67 -6.03 -6.59 -16.65
CA LEU A 67 -5.57 -7.98 -16.60
C LEU A 67 -4.33 -8.20 -17.49
N ALA A 68 -4.09 -7.31 -18.47
CA ALA A 68 -2.88 -7.27 -19.28
C ALA A 68 -1.77 -6.41 -18.64
N THR A 69 -1.74 -6.33 -17.30
CA THR A 69 -0.69 -5.64 -16.51
C THR A 69 -0.06 -6.58 -15.49
N GLY A 70 1.20 -6.34 -15.12
CA GLY A 70 1.91 -7.13 -14.11
C GLY A 70 3.32 -7.53 -14.54
N ASP A 71 3.92 -8.47 -13.83
CA ASP A 71 5.35 -8.82 -13.99
C ASP A 71 5.69 -9.41 -15.37
N LYS A 72 4.72 -9.97 -16.07
CA LYS A 72 4.87 -10.57 -17.41
C LYS A 72 4.59 -9.59 -18.56
N PHE A 73 4.22 -8.35 -18.25
CA PHE A 73 3.83 -7.33 -19.22
C PHE A 73 4.79 -6.15 -19.18
N ALA A 74 4.72 -5.29 -20.19
CA ALA A 74 5.52 -4.07 -20.25
C ALA A 74 5.16 -3.06 -19.14
N TYR A 75 3.92 -3.14 -18.65
CA TYR A 75 3.40 -2.22 -17.62
C TYR A 75 2.83 -2.97 -16.42
N LYS A 76 2.90 -2.32 -15.26
CA LYS A 76 2.38 -2.83 -13.99
C LYS A 76 1.74 -1.68 -13.20
N ILE A 77 0.64 -1.98 -12.51
CA ILE A 77 -0.03 -1.02 -11.63
C ILE A 77 0.61 -1.08 -10.24
N CYS A 78 1.02 0.07 -9.71
CA CYS A 78 1.58 0.18 -8.37
C CYS A 78 0.48 0.05 -7.31
N ASN A 79 0.66 -0.82 -6.32
CA ASN A 79 -0.32 -1.02 -5.24
C ASN A 79 -0.37 0.11 -4.19
N VAL A 80 0.49 1.13 -4.31
CA VAL A 80 0.53 2.28 -3.39
C VAL A 80 -0.05 3.53 -4.03
N CYS A 81 0.48 3.97 -5.18
CA CYS A 81 -0.03 5.15 -5.88
C CYS A 81 -1.12 4.83 -6.92
N HIS A 82 -1.38 3.56 -7.19
CA HIS A 82 -2.34 3.08 -8.20
C HIS A 82 -2.17 3.73 -9.58
N CYS A 83 -0.92 4.01 -9.95
CA CYS A 83 -0.58 4.48 -11.30
C CYS A 83 -0.03 3.33 -12.14
N LEU A 84 -0.34 3.32 -13.42
CA LEU A 84 0.28 2.44 -14.40
C LEU A 84 1.71 2.92 -14.64
N LYS A 85 2.68 2.01 -14.54
CA LYS A 85 4.10 2.33 -14.69
C LYS A 85 4.81 1.26 -15.52
N PRO A 86 5.85 1.62 -16.28
CA PRO A 86 6.74 0.62 -16.89
C PRO A 86 7.24 -0.37 -15.84
N VAL A 87 7.29 -1.65 -16.20
CA VAL A 87 7.62 -2.74 -15.26
C VAL A 87 9.03 -2.58 -14.65
N GLU A 88 9.95 -1.92 -15.35
CA GLU A 88 11.31 -1.60 -14.88
C GLU A 88 11.32 -0.63 -13.69
N GLN A 89 10.24 0.13 -13.49
CA GLN A 89 10.09 1.01 -12.32
C GLN A 89 9.76 0.25 -11.03
N PHE A 90 9.65 -1.07 -11.08
CA PHE A 90 9.48 -1.93 -9.93
C PHE A 90 10.76 -2.73 -9.66
N ALA A 91 11.24 -2.68 -8.41
CA ALA A 91 12.43 -3.44 -8.02
C ALA A 91 12.16 -4.95 -8.06
N LEU A 92 13.16 -5.72 -8.48
CA LEU A 92 13.13 -7.17 -8.42
C LEU A 92 13.00 -7.61 -6.95
N ASN A 93 12.07 -8.53 -6.68
CA ASN A 93 11.85 -9.09 -5.35
C ASN A 93 12.35 -10.55 -5.26
N GLN A 94 12.03 -11.33 -6.28
CA GLN A 94 12.44 -12.73 -6.38
C GLN A 94 12.73 -13.08 -7.84
N ASN A 95 13.64 -14.03 -8.02
CA ASN A 95 13.86 -14.70 -9.31
C ASN A 95 13.69 -16.19 -9.06
N ASN A 96 12.66 -16.80 -9.64
CA ASN A 96 12.33 -18.20 -9.46
C ASN A 96 12.11 -18.89 -10.81
N LYS A 97 11.85 -20.20 -10.79
CA LYS A 97 11.64 -21.01 -12.00
C LYS A 97 10.46 -20.55 -12.88
N HIS A 98 9.56 -19.73 -12.37
CA HIS A 98 8.42 -19.18 -13.11
C HIS A 98 8.67 -17.77 -13.64
N GLY A 99 9.87 -17.23 -13.43
CA GLY A 99 10.30 -15.92 -13.89
C GLY A 99 10.61 -14.92 -12.78
N GLN A 100 10.78 -13.68 -13.18
CA GLN A 100 11.07 -12.56 -12.27
C GLN A 100 9.79 -12.08 -11.60
N VAL A 101 9.78 -12.02 -10.28
CA VAL A 101 8.71 -11.40 -9.49
C VAL A 101 9.21 -10.05 -8.97
N ARG A 102 8.55 -9.00 -9.33
CA ARG A 102 8.89 -7.65 -8.90
C ARG A 102 8.04 -7.22 -7.69
N ARG A 103 8.54 -6.26 -6.92
CA ARG A 103 7.78 -5.71 -5.79
C ARG A 103 6.44 -5.14 -6.27
N PRO A 104 5.39 -5.21 -5.46
CA PRO A 104 4.07 -4.66 -5.82
C PRO A 104 4.06 -3.12 -5.84
N SER A 105 4.97 -2.46 -5.11
CA SER A 105 5.14 -1.01 -5.10
C SER A 105 6.24 -0.55 -6.07
N CYS A 106 6.03 0.55 -6.79
CA CYS A 106 7.06 1.14 -7.63
C CYS A 106 8.23 1.68 -6.79
N LYS A 107 9.40 1.84 -7.42
CA LYS A 107 10.64 2.29 -6.77
C LYS A 107 10.45 3.61 -6.02
N LYS A 108 9.74 4.59 -6.62
CA LYS A 108 9.44 5.87 -5.96
C LYS A 108 8.65 5.69 -4.67
N CYS A 109 7.52 4.99 -4.73
CA CYS A 109 6.70 4.72 -3.54
C CYS A 109 7.47 3.92 -2.48
N ARG A 110 8.32 2.98 -2.91
CA ARG A 110 9.17 2.21 -2.00
C ARG A 110 10.19 3.10 -1.29
N THR A 111 10.86 3.98 -2.04
CA THR A 111 11.80 4.96 -1.46
C THR A 111 11.10 5.88 -0.45
N ASP A 112 9.88 6.33 -0.74
CA ASP A 112 9.13 7.20 0.16
C ASP A 112 8.69 6.46 1.45
N ILE A 113 8.39 5.17 1.36
CA ILE A 113 8.15 4.31 2.53
C ILE A 113 9.44 4.12 3.32
N ASP A 114 10.55 3.81 2.66
CA ASP A 114 11.84 3.52 3.31
C ASP A 114 12.45 4.77 3.98
N LYS A 115 12.18 5.98 3.48
CA LYS A 115 12.58 7.25 4.14
C LYS A 115 11.94 7.45 5.51
N ARG A 116 10.83 6.78 5.80
CA ARG A 116 10.15 6.81 7.10
C ARG A 116 10.74 5.80 8.10
N ALA A 117 11.69 4.96 7.67
CA ALA A 117 12.37 4.04 8.57
C ALA A 117 13.19 4.81 9.63
N PRO A 118 13.39 4.26 10.84
CA PRO A 118 14.16 4.90 11.91
C PRO A 118 15.54 5.31 11.43
N LYS A 119 16.02 6.47 11.87
CA LYS A 119 17.37 6.93 11.56
C LYS A 119 18.38 5.92 12.08
N THR A 120 19.46 5.73 11.33
CA THR A 120 20.52 4.74 11.62
C THR A 120 21.06 4.80 13.07
N LYS A 121 21.09 5.98 13.69
CA LYS A 121 21.55 6.16 15.08
C LYS A 121 20.57 5.52 16.08
N GLN A 122 19.27 5.73 15.92
CA GLN A 122 18.23 5.14 16.80
C GLN A 122 18.16 3.62 16.61
N ALA A 123 18.25 3.13 15.37
CA ALA A 123 18.28 1.69 15.09
C ALA A 123 19.51 1.02 15.73
N LYS A 124 20.70 1.64 15.66
CA LYS A 124 21.92 1.13 16.31
C LYS A 124 21.81 1.14 17.83
N GLU A 125 21.18 2.13 18.43
CA GLU A 125 20.99 2.21 19.87
C GLU A 125 20.03 1.12 20.35
N MET A 126 18.94 0.88 19.61
CA MET A 126 18.03 -0.23 19.89
C MET A 126 18.67 -1.60 19.69
N ASP A 127 19.53 -1.78 18.68
CA ASP A 127 20.22 -3.05 18.49
C ASP A 127 21.10 -3.44 19.70
N LYS A 128 21.62 -2.46 20.46
CA LYS A 128 22.35 -2.72 21.71
C LYS A 128 21.45 -3.24 22.83
N GLN A 129 20.16 -2.89 22.80
CA GLN A 129 19.16 -3.31 23.78
C GLN A 129 18.44 -4.61 23.38
N LYS A 130 18.75 -5.14 22.19
CA LYS A 130 18.13 -6.34 21.65
C LYS A 130 18.37 -7.52 22.58
N PRO A 131 17.32 -8.32 22.88
CA PRO A 131 17.46 -9.54 23.68
C PRO A 131 18.54 -10.46 23.09
N GLN A 132 19.41 -10.95 23.95
CA GLN A 132 20.59 -11.75 23.56
C GLN A 132 20.15 -13.07 22.92
N LYS A 133 20.87 -13.51 21.87
CA LYS A 133 20.64 -14.80 21.23
C LYS A 133 20.74 -15.95 22.27
N GLY A 134 19.77 -16.85 22.22
CA GLY A 134 19.68 -17.99 23.15
C GLY A 134 18.87 -17.71 24.41
N THR A 135 18.44 -16.45 24.66
CA THR A 135 17.61 -16.12 25.83
C THR A 135 16.14 -16.36 25.57
N PRO A 136 15.32 -16.62 26.63
CA PRO A 136 13.86 -16.67 26.48
C PRO A 136 13.29 -15.31 26.11
N PHE A 137 12.26 -15.31 25.30
CA PHE A 137 11.53 -14.11 24.89
C PHE A 137 10.04 -14.41 24.72
N THR A 138 9.18 -13.55 25.25
CA THR A 138 7.73 -13.62 25.03
C THR A 138 7.31 -12.41 24.20
N CYS A 139 6.77 -12.65 23.01
CA CYS A 139 6.30 -11.58 22.16
C CYS A 139 5.10 -10.85 22.78
N PRO A 140 5.13 -9.50 22.93
CA PRO A 140 4.03 -8.75 23.56
C PRO A 140 2.73 -8.81 22.76
N ILE A 141 2.79 -9.07 21.44
CA ILE A 141 1.61 -9.14 20.58
C ILE A 141 0.98 -10.53 20.60
N CYS A 142 1.68 -11.55 20.10
CA CYS A 142 1.09 -12.89 19.94
C CYS A 142 1.26 -13.79 21.19
N ARG A 143 1.92 -13.32 22.24
CA ARG A 143 2.21 -14.06 23.50
C ARG A 143 3.01 -15.35 23.31
N LYS A 144 3.52 -15.60 22.12
CA LYS A 144 4.35 -16.77 21.83
C LYS A 144 5.67 -16.69 22.62
N ARG A 145 5.99 -17.75 23.35
CA ARG A 145 7.30 -17.96 23.97
C ARG A 145 8.26 -18.51 22.93
N SER A 146 9.48 -18.00 22.91
CA SER A 146 10.50 -18.39 21.94
C SER A 146 11.90 -18.22 22.50
N ILE A 147 12.89 -18.79 21.81
CA ILE A 147 14.32 -18.62 22.09
C ILE A 147 14.86 -17.70 21.01
N VAL A 148 15.41 -16.54 21.42
CA VAL A 148 15.90 -15.49 20.52
C VAL A 148 16.92 -16.04 19.54
N GLY A 149 16.68 -15.86 18.25
CA GLY A 149 17.57 -16.28 17.16
C GLY A 149 17.70 -17.80 16.96
N VAL A 150 16.88 -18.60 17.68
CA VAL A 150 16.79 -20.06 17.52
C VAL A 150 15.40 -20.46 17.01
N THR A 151 14.34 -20.18 17.81
CA THR A 151 12.97 -20.49 17.42
C THR A 151 12.19 -19.30 16.90
N ALA A 152 12.68 -18.07 17.10
CA ALA A 152 12.16 -16.86 16.50
C ALA A 152 13.25 -15.81 16.29
N LYS A 153 13.16 -15.08 15.19
CA LYS A 153 13.87 -13.83 14.98
C LYS A 153 13.10 -12.72 15.70
N ILE A 154 13.81 -11.92 16.51
CA ILE A 154 13.27 -10.78 17.22
C ILE A 154 13.76 -9.51 16.52
N VAL A 155 12.88 -8.55 16.35
CA VAL A 155 13.15 -7.28 15.65
C VAL A 155 12.60 -6.12 16.46
N ALA A 156 13.23 -4.95 16.32
CA ALA A 156 12.68 -3.71 16.84
C ALA A 156 11.51 -3.26 15.96
N ASP A 157 10.35 -3.06 16.54
CA ASP A 157 9.20 -2.45 15.88
C ASP A 157 9.28 -0.93 15.99
N HIS A 158 8.77 -0.23 14.99
CA HIS A 158 8.75 1.22 14.95
C HIS A 158 7.51 1.76 14.25
N ASP A 159 7.13 2.96 14.64
CA ASP A 159 6.08 3.71 13.99
C ASP A 159 6.55 4.20 12.60
N HIS A 160 5.82 3.86 11.56
CA HIS A 160 6.17 4.21 10.18
C HIS A 160 5.92 5.68 9.82
N HIS A 161 5.17 6.42 10.64
CA HIS A 161 4.91 7.84 10.42
C HIS A 161 5.94 8.71 11.15
N THR A 162 6.21 8.37 12.41
CA THR A 162 7.12 9.15 13.26
C THR A 162 8.56 8.62 13.23
N GLY A 163 8.76 7.33 12.92
CA GLY A 163 10.02 6.63 13.04
C GLY A 163 10.38 6.25 14.47
N ASN A 164 9.51 6.52 15.45
CA ASN A 164 9.74 6.17 16.84
C ASN A 164 9.71 4.65 17.04
N ILE A 165 10.68 4.15 17.79
CA ILE A 165 10.75 2.75 18.14
C ILE A 165 9.74 2.47 19.25
N ARG A 166 8.95 1.40 19.10
CA ARG A 166 7.96 0.96 20.07
C ARG A 166 8.55 -0.04 21.05
N ASP A 167 8.99 -1.22 20.55
CA ASP A 167 9.53 -2.30 21.38
C ASP A 167 10.09 -3.43 20.49
N PHE A 168 10.59 -4.48 21.13
CA PHE A 168 10.97 -5.72 20.44
C PHE A 168 9.77 -6.67 20.30
N ILE A 169 9.60 -7.20 19.09
CA ILE A 169 8.55 -8.19 18.77
C ILE A 169 9.11 -9.31 17.89
N CYS A 170 8.41 -10.41 17.76
CA CYS A 170 8.80 -11.44 16.81
C CYS A 170 8.59 -10.98 15.37
N ASP A 171 9.45 -11.40 14.45
CA ASP A 171 9.43 -11.03 13.03
C ASP A 171 8.08 -11.33 12.35
N SER A 172 7.38 -12.38 12.77
CA SER A 172 6.04 -12.69 12.27
C SER A 172 5.02 -11.62 12.63
N CYS A 173 5.03 -11.11 13.87
CA CYS A 173 4.16 -10.02 14.29
C CYS A 173 4.52 -8.69 13.59
N ASN A 174 5.82 -8.39 13.45
CA ASN A 174 6.27 -7.23 12.69
C ASN A 174 5.80 -7.27 11.23
N THR A 175 5.88 -8.44 10.59
CA THR A 175 5.35 -8.65 9.25
C THR A 175 3.83 -8.49 9.22
N GLY A 176 3.12 -9.01 10.24
CA GLY A 176 1.67 -8.88 10.39
C GLY A 176 1.23 -7.42 10.50
N LEU A 177 1.85 -6.65 11.42
CA LEU A 177 1.60 -5.20 11.55
C LEU A 177 1.85 -4.46 10.23
N GLY A 178 2.95 -4.78 9.55
CA GLY A 178 3.26 -4.19 8.24
C GLY A 178 2.19 -4.45 7.17
N ARG A 179 1.51 -5.60 7.20
CA ARG A 179 0.38 -5.93 6.31
C ARG A 179 -0.84 -5.04 6.59
N PHE A 180 -1.06 -4.67 7.84
CA PHE A 180 -2.07 -3.70 8.28
C PHE A 180 -1.55 -2.26 8.25
N LYS A 181 -0.51 -1.98 7.45
CA LYS A 181 0.13 -0.65 7.29
C LYS A 181 0.57 0.00 8.60
N ASN A 182 0.77 -0.79 9.65
CA ASN A 182 1.05 -0.34 11.02
C ASN A 182 0.01 0.66 11.58
N GLY A 183 -1.21 0.62 11.05
CA GLY A 183 -2.31 1.50 11.43
C GLY A 183 -3.27 0.84 12.43
N GLU A 184 -3.59 1.53 13.51
CA GLU A 184 -4.56 1.09 14.51
C GLU A 184 -5.93 0.85 13.89
N ASP A 185 -6.38 1.76 13.01
CA ASP A 185 -7.68 1.67 12.31
C ASP A 185 -7.84 0.38 11.54
N TYR A 186 -6.79 -0.06 10.81
CA TYR A 186 -6.84 -1.31 10.05
C TYR A 186 -6.91 -2.54 10.96
N LEU A 187 -6.25 -2.49 12.13
CA LEU A 187 -6.30 -3.56 13.13
C LEU A 187 -7.68 -3.61 13.77
N MET A 188 -8.27 -2.47 14.12
CA MET A 188 -9.64 -2.39 14.64
C MET A 188 -10.67 -2.89 13.63
N ASN A 189 -10.53 -2.53 12.35
CA ASN A 189 -11.37 -3.07 11.29
C ASN A 189 -11.26 -4.61 11.19
N ALA A 190 -10.06 -5.18 11.33
CA ALA A 190 -9.89 -6.63 11.35
C ALA A 190 -10.56 -7.28 12.57
N VAL A 191 -10.44 -6.67 13.76
CA VAL A 191 -11.13 -7.13 14.98
C VAL A 191 -12.66 -7.09 14.79
N ASN A 192 -13.20 -5.99 14.28
CA ASN A 192 -14.64 -5.84 14.04
C ASN A 192 -15.12 -6.86 13.00
N TYR A 193 -14.38 -7.05 11.91
CA TYR A 193 -14.69 -8.06 10.89
C TYR A 193 -14.83 -9.46 11.50
N ILE A 194 -13.90 -9.87 12.38
CA ILE A 194 -13.96 -11.18 13.05
C ILE A 194 -15.21 -11.26 13.94
N LYS A 195 -15.43 -10.26 14.81
CA LYS A 195 -16.57 -10.25 15.74
C LYS A 195 -17.91 -10.35 15.02
N GLU A 196 -18.09 -9.57 13.94
CA GLU A 196 -19.33 -9.57 13.15
C GLU A 196 -19.60 -10.93 12.48
N ARG A 197 -18.55 -11.62 12.04
CA ARG A 197 -18.70 -12.92 11.36
C ARG A 197 -18.92 -14.08 12.35
N ASP A 198 -18.25 -14.05 13.50
CA ASP A 198 -18.44 -15.05 14.54
C ASP A 198 -19.82 -14.97 15.17
N THR A 199 -20.43 -13.76 15.29
CA THR A 199 -21.80 -13.60 15.77
C THR A 199 -22.87 -14.10 14.78
N LEU A 200 -22.54 -14.18 13.48
CA LEU A 200 -23.46 -14.72 12.46
C LEU A 200 -23.38 -16.26 12.34
N ALA A 201 -22.40 -16.90 12.98
CA ALA A 201 -22.17 -18.34 12.92
C ALA A 201 -22.84 -19.10 14.09
N HIS A 202 -23.52 -18.40 14.99
CA HIS A 202 -24.31 -18.91 16.12
C HIS A 202 -25.76 -18.42 16.01
#